data_adac34cc6738daa0caf16e0dd168cb22
#
_entry.id   adac34cc6738daa0caf16e0dd168cb22
#
_cell.length_a   1.000
_cell.length_b   1.000
_cell.length_c   1.000
_cell.angle_alpha   90.00
_cell.angle_beta   90.00
_cell.angle_gamma   90.00
#
_symmetry.space_group_name_H-M   'P 1'
#
loop_
_entity.id
_entity.type
_entity.pdbx_description
1 polymer ?
#
loop_
_entity_poly.entity_id
_entity_poly.type
_entity_poly.pdbx_seq_one_letter_code
_entity_poly.pdbx_strand_id
1 'polypeptide(L)'
;MEAWYPGSQGGTAVADVLFGDYNPGGKLTVTFPKSVGQIPFNFPSKPASQVDGGNKLGLQGNASRINGALYSFGHGLSYTTFKYSNLRLSKETMTLNDSINISCDVSNTGDREGDEVVQLYIRDVISSVTTYEKNLRGFDRIHLKPGETKTLTFTIKPEHLKLVNKDFEKVVEPGEFKIMIGASSEDIRLEGVFSVIDTLQTQPAGSGTARLVVETDPASDDAYKAVDHDISTYWSATKKSSITVSVPAEERTNVVVIHWGPGTSKGAPFTLQLSSGGGQFLDVYSGKVTDDTFKWKVNRSGVSDVRILCPSGNIQVGEISIE
;
A
#
# COMPACT_ATOMS: atom_id res chain seq x y z
N MET A 1 27.78 -3.31 25.71
CA MET A 1 27.33 -4.62 25.21
C MET A 1 26.08 -4.98 25.97
N GLU A 2 25.04 -5.43 25.25
CA GLU A 2 23.85 -6.02 25.87
C GLU A 2 23.89 -7.53 25.63
N ALA A 3 23.98 -8.31 26.68
CA ALA A 3 24.14 -9.76 26.60
C ALA A 3 22.91 -10.54 27.05
N TRP A 4 21.87 -9.86 27.53
CA TRP A 4 20.64 -10.46 28.06
C TRP A 4 20.94 -11.56 29.09
N TYR A 5 20.45 -12.79 28.83
CA TYR A 5 20.72 -13.98 29.66
C TYR A 5 21.66 -14.93 28.89
N PRO A 6 22.98 -14.75 28.96
CA PRO A 6 23.93 -15.39 28.06
C PRO A 6 24.20 -16.88 28.38
N GLY A 7 23.61 -17.41 29.46
CA GLY A 7 23.78 -18.81 29.86
C GLY A 7 25.16 -19.14 30.42
N SER A 8 25.47 -20.43 30.51
CA SER A 8 26.69 -20.94 31.16
C SER A 8 27.99 -20.57 30.47
N GLN A 9 27.96 -20.30 29.17
CA GLN A 9 29.11 -19.87 28.37
C GLN A 9 29.21 -18.34 28.23
N GLY A 10 28.40 -17.60 28.96
CA GLY A 10 28.29 -16.14 28.81
C GLY A 10 29.56 -15.38 29.05
N GLY A 11 30.41 -15.83 30.03
CA GLY A 11 31.69 -15.21 30.30
C GLY A 11 32.66 -15.30 29.11
N THR A 12 32.78 -16.49 28.51
CA THR A 12 33.62 -16.71 27.31
C THR A 12 33.09 -15.88 26.14
N ALA A 13 31.78 -15.95 25.84
CA ALA A 13 31.19 -15.22 24.73
C ALA A 13 31.34 -13.70 24.86
N VAL A 14 31.23 -13.15 26.07
CA VAL A 14 31.46 -11.72 26.32
C VAL A 14 32.94 -11.37 26.12
N ALA A 15 33.88 -12.22 26.60
CA ALA A 15 35.31 -12.01 26.41
C ALA A 15 35.69 -12.03 24.91
N ASP A 16 35.25 -13.04 24.17
CA ASP A 16 35.54 -13.19 22.75
C ASP A 16 35.11 -11.94 21.95
N VAL A 17 33.92 -11.38 22.27
CA VAL A 17 33.48 -10.13 21.64
C VAL A 17 34.33 -8.95 22.10
N LEU A 18 34.61 -8.79 23.39
CA LEU A 18 35.32 -7.61 23.90
C LEU A 18 36.78 -7.56 23.43
N PHE A 19 37.43 -8.72 23.31
CA PHE A 19 38.86 -8.81 22.89
C PHE A 19 38.99 -8.99 21.36
N GLY A 20 37.86 -9.14 20.64
CA GLY A 20 37.83 -9.16 19.19
C GLY A 20 38.09 -10.51 18.55
N ASP A 21 38.03 -11.59 19.32
CA ASP A 21 38.10 -12.97 18.81
C ASP A 21 36.84 -13.35 18.04
N TYR A 22 35.73 -12.70 18.38
CA TYR A 22 34.47 -12.82 17.65
C TYR A 22 33.90 -11.45 17.23
N ASN A 23 33.56 -11.29 15.95
CA ASN A 23 32.90 -10.08 15.43
C ASN A 23 31.42 -10.13 15.72
N PRO A 24 30.82 -9.22 16.54
CA PRO A 24 29.43 -9.26 16.89
C PRO A 24 28.54 -8.91 15.70
N GLY A 25 27.48 -9.70 15.49
CA GLY A 25 26.44 -9.45 14.46
C GLY A 25 25.03 -9.31 15.05
N GLY A 26 24.90 -9.30 16.38
CA GLY A 26 23.62 -9.19 17.07
C GLY A 26 23.00 -7.80 16.97
N LYS A 27 21.66 -7.73 16.90
CA LYS A 27 20.90 -6.48 16.86
C LYS A 27 19.91 -6.41 18.03
N LEU A 28 19.69 -5.21 18.55
CA LEU A 28 18.69 -4.98 19.60
C LEU A 28 17.27 -5.23 19.10
N THR A 29 16.52 -5.97 19.89
CA THR A 29 15.11 -6.31 19.61
C THR A 29 14.11 -5.35 20.30
N VAL A 30 14.63 -4.35 21.00
CA VAL A 30 13.88 -3.30 21.69
C VAL A 30 14.58 -1.96 21.50
N THR A 31 13.82 -0.88 21.67
CA THR A 31 14.36 0.49 21.70
C THR A 31 14.85 0.82 23.10
N PHE A 32 16.05 1.39 23.22
CA PHE A 32 16.57 1.92 24.48
C PHE A 32 16.32 3.42 24.56
N PRO A 33 15.54 3.90 25.55
CA PRO A 33 15.33 5.31 25.73
C PRO A 33 16.58 6.01 26.31
N LYS A 34 16.72 7.31 26.05
CA LYS A 34 17.79 8.14 26.66
C LYS A 34 17.50 8.44 28.14
N SER A 35 16.25 8.41 28.55
CA SER A 35 15.85 8.62 29.94
C SER A 35 14.53 7.90 30.27
N VAL A 36 14.31 7.65 31.55
CA VAL A 36 13.08 7.05 32.06
C VAL A 36 11.83 7.88 31.71
N GLY A 37 11.96 9.20 31.60
CA GLY A 37 10.87 10.11 31.23
C GLY A 37 10.34 9.94 29.79
N GLN A 38 11.01 9.14 28.97
CA GLN A 38 10.52 8.81 27.62
C GLN A 38 9.60 7.59 27.58
N ILE A 39 9.45 6.83 28.67
CA ILE A 39 8.67 5.59 28.69
C ILE A 39 7.15 5.93 28.72
N PRO A 40 6.31 5.29 27.89
CA PRO A 40 6.63 4.22 26.92
C PRO A 40 7.29 4.76 25.64
N PHE A 41 8.38 4.13 25.20
CA PHE A 41 9.12 4.49 24.01
C PHE A 41 9.45 3.21 23.20
N ASN A 42 8.52 2.77 22.39
CA ASN A 42 8.57 1.49 21.72
C ASN A 42 8.68 1.65 20.21
N PHE A 43 9.31 0.66 19.56
CA PHE A 43 9.20 0.42 18.14
C PHE A 43 8.19 -0.71 17.90
N PRO A 44 7.32 -0.64 16.89
CA PRO A 44 7.09 0.50 15.99
C PRO A 44 6.32 1.65 16.67
N SER A 45 6.58 2.89 16.23
CA SER A 45 5.88 4.08 16.71
C SER A 45 4.91 4.62 15.67
N LYS A 46 3.80 5.20 16.14
CA LYS A 46 2.88 5.94 15.27
C LYS A 46 3.32 7.40 15.17
N PRO A 47 3.00 8.09 14.05
CA PRO A 47 3.16 9.53 13.96
C PRO A 47 2.42 10.20 15.12
N ALA A 48 3.12 11.03 15.86
CA ALA A 48 2.51 11.79 16.94
C ALA A 48 3.13 13.18 17.01
N SER A 49 2.30 14.17 17.19
CA SER A 49 2.71 15.58 17.34
C SER A 49 3.73 15.79 18.48
N GLN A 50 3.85 14.84 19.38
CA GLN A 50 4.75 14.90 20.54
C GLN A 50 6.07 14.14 20.34
N VAL A 51 6.13 13.16 19.42
CA VAL A 51 7.34 12.33 19.19
C VAL A 51 8.29 13.01 18.20
N ASP A 52 7.76 13.65 17.18
CA ASP A 52 8.53 14.49 16.25
C ASP A 52 8.90 15.86 16.81
N GLY A 53 8.87 16.00 18.09
CA GLY A 53 9.06 17.25 18.84
C GLY A 53 10.44 17.89 18.79
N GLY A 54 11.19 17.65 17.74
CA GLY A 54 12.27 18.57 17.36
C GLY A 54 11.65 19.89 16.94
N ASN A 55 11.78 20.92 17.75
CA ASN A 55 11.59 22.37 17.45
C ASN A 55 10.45 22.80 16.49
N LYS A 56 9.71 21.90 15.85
CA LYS A 56 8.67 22.22 14.88
C LYS A 56 7.35 22.71 15.47
N LEU A 57 7.15 22.51 16.76
CA LEU A 57 5.88 22.85 17.43
C LEU A 57 5.87 24.19 18.16
N GLY A 58 6.91 25.02 18.03
CA GLY A 58 6.91 26.36 18.62
C GLY A 58 6.68 26.43 20.14
N LEU A 59 6.74 25.31 20.85
CA LEU A 59 6.65 25.23 22.30
C LEU A 59 8.03 25.57 22.89
N GLN A 60 8.37 26.83 22.82
CA GLN A 60 9.45 27.38 23.63
C GLN A 60 9.13 27.10 25.11
N GLY A 61 10.00 26.34 25.75
CA GLY A 61 9.94 26.23 27.21
C GLY A 61 10.04 24.84 27.81
N ASN A 62 9.95 23.75 27.05
CA ASN A 62 10.20 22.42 27.63
C ASN A 62 11.61 21.94 27.30
N ALA A 63 12.57 22.41 28.06
CA ALA A 63 13.98 21.96 28.02
C ALA A 63 14.17 20.45 28.36
N SER A 64 13.10 19.76 28.71
CA SER A 64 13.10 18.34 29.10
C SER A 64 12.70 17.37 27.97
N ARG A 65 12.39 17.83 26.76
CA ARG A 65 12.05 16.92 25.65
C ARG A 65 13.31 16.32 25.06
N ILE A 66 13.57 15.08 25.42
CA ILE A 66 14.66 14.27 24.88
C ILE A 66 14.13 13.60 23.60
N ASN A 67 14.73 13.94 22.45
CA ASN A 67 14.34 13.37 21.17
C ASN A 67 15.15 12.13 20.82
N GLY A 68 14.48 11.17 20.16
CA GLY A 68 15.08 9.96 19.64
C GLY A 68 15.50 8.96 20.72
N ALA A 69 15.92 7.80 20.28
CA ALA A 69 16.41 6.72 21.13
C ALA A 69 17.86 6.91 21.54
N LEU A 70 18.28 6.31 22.63
CA LEU A 70 19.69 6.06 22.93
C LEU A 70 20.21 5.02 21.93
N TYR A 71 19.49 3.90 21.80
CA TYR A 71 19.70 2.90 20.75
C TYR A 71 18.35 2.54 20.15
N SER A 72 18.25 2.65 18.84
CA SER A 72 17.03 2.32 18.10
C SER A 72 16.80 0.81 18.02
N PHE A 73 15.58 0.41 17.73
CA PHE A 73 15.27 -0.98 17.37
C PHE A 73 16.14 -1.43 16.20
N GLY A 74 16.71 -2.61 16.30
CA GLY A 74 17.61 -3.17 15.28
C GLY A 74 19.04 -2.65 15.35
N HIS A 75 19.40 -1.76 16.29
CA HIS A 75 20.75 -1.24 16.43
C HIS A 75 21.76 -2.34 16.81
N GLY A 76 22.94 -2.28 16.22
CA GLY A 76 24.07 -3.14 16.55
C GLY A 76 25.35 -2.59 15.94
N LEU A 77 26.48 -3.00 16.48
CA LEU A 77 27.81 -2.63 16.01
C LEU A 77 28.55 -3.87 15.51
N SER A 78 29.49 -3.65 14.61
CA SER A 78 30.38 -4.68 14.07
C SER A 78 31.79 -4.15 14.01
N TYR A 79 32.78 -5.04 14.01
CA TYR A 79 34.20 -4.73 13.79
C TYR A 79 34.57 -4.64 12.31
N THR A 80 33.56 -4.80 11.42
CA THR A 80 33.68 -4.55 9.97
C THR A 80 32.59 -3.58 9.51
N THR A 81 32.64 -3.20 8.24
CA THR A 81 31.68 -2.27 7.63
C THR A 81 30.94 -2.92 6.48
N PHE A 82 29.65 -2.60 6.35
CA PHE A 82 28.79 -3.13 5.29
C PHE A 82 28.23 -2.00 4.45
N LYS A 83 28.27 -2.18 3.12
CA LYS A 83 27.68 -1.27 2.14
C LYS A 83 26.46 -1.93 1.52
N TYR A 84 25.36 -1.18 1.48
CA TYR A 84 24.11 -1.58 0.81
C TYR A 84 24.02 -0.87 -0.53
N SER A 85 23.54 -1.58 -1.56
CA SER A 85 23.42 -1.04 -2.92
C SER A 85 22.38 -1.79 -3.74
N ASN A 86 22.09 -1.27 -4.93
CA ASN A 86 21.31 -1.95 -5.96
C ASN A 86 19.94 -2.42 -5.47
N LEU A 87 19.14 -1.52 -4.89
CA LEU A 87 17.74 -1.82 -4.59
C LEU A 87 17.00 -2.11 -5.90
N ARG A 88 16.35 -3.26 -5.97
CA ARG A 88 15.58 -3.72 -7.14
C ARG A 88 14.23 -4.24 -6.67
N LEU A 89 13.19 -3.86 -7.38
CA LEU A 89 11.84 -4.37 -7.23
C LEU A 89 11.50 -5.23 -8.44
N SER A 90 10.86 -6.38 -8.24
CA SER A 90 10.42 -7.23 -9.34
C SER A 90 9.34 -6.55 -10.22
N LYS A 91 8.66 -5.57 -9.67
CA LYS A 91 7.63 -4.73 -10.32
C LYS A 91 7.39 -3.46 -9.50
N GLU A 92 6.81 -2.43 -10.09
CA GLU A 92 6.48 -1.17 -9.41
C GLU A 92 5.09 -1.20 -8.77
N THR A 93 4.25 -2.12 -9.23
CA THR A 93 2.88 -2.29 -8.72
C THR A 93 2.59 -3.74 -8.37
N MET A 94 1.77 -3.97 -7.35
CA MET A 94 1.21 -5.27 -7.02
C MET A 94 -0.30 -5.16 -6.78
N THR A 95 -1.01 -6.24 -7.00
CA THR A 95 -2.43 -6.33 -6.71
C THR A 95 -2.68 -6.91 -5.32
N LEU A 96 -3.92 -6.87 -4.85
CA LEU A 96 -4.32 -7.42 -3.54
C LEU A 96 -4.10 -8.93 -3.41
N ASN A 97 -3.91 -9.66 -4.52
CA ASN A 97 -3.72 -11.12 -4.54
C ASN A 97 -2.32 -11.54 -5.00
N ASP A 98 -1.40 -10.60 -5.14
CA ASP A 98 -0.09 -10.82 -5.71
C ASP A 98 1.02 -10.61 -4.66
N SER A 99 2.27 -10.78 -5.07
CA SER A 99 3.45 -10.51 -4.25
C SER A 99 4.50 -9.73 -5.02
N ILE A 100 5.36 -9.02 -4.30
CA ILE A 100 6.49 -8.29 -4.86
C ILE A 100 7.78 -8.77 -4.21
N ASN A 101 8.81 -9.00 -5.03
CA ASN A 101 10.14 -9.29 -4.54
C ASN A 101 10.99 -8.01 -4.51
N ILE A 102 11.60 -7.77 -3.37
CA ILE A 102 12.47 -6.63 -3.10
C ILE A 102 13.85 -7.18 -2.84
N SER A 103 14.83 -6.82 -3.65
CA SER A 103 16.20 -7.31 -3.50
C SER A 103 17.20 -6.16 -3.39
N CYS A 104 18.28 -6.43 -2.68
CA CYS A 104 19.42 -5.53 -2.56
C CYS A 104 20.73 -6.30 -2.46
N ASP A 105 21.83 -5.64 -2.72
CA ASP A 105 23.17 -6.20 -2.56
C ASP A 105 23.81 -5.63 -1.30
N VAL A 106 24.44 -6.50 -0.51
CA VAL A 106 25.20 -6.12 0.69
C VAL A 106 26.61 -6.64 0.55
N SER A 107 27.57 -5.74 0.69
CA SER A 107 29.00 -6.01 0.55
C SER A 107 29.71 -5.74 1.88
N ASN A 108 30.60 -6.61 2.28
CA ASN A 108 31.55 -6.32 3.37
C ASN A 108 32.70 -5.48 2.80
N THR A 109 32.81 -4.24 3.24
CA THR A 109 33.83 -3.28 2.78
C THR A 109 34.98 -3.10 3.76
N GLY A 110 34.95 -3.81 4.88
CA GLY A 110 36.05 -3.82 5.86
C GLY A 110 37.03 -4.98 5.64
N ASP A 111 37.94 -5.14 6.56
CA ASP A 111 39.05 -6.09 6.51
C ASP A 111 38.82 -7.37 7.34
N ARG A 112 37.68 -7.46 8.02
CA ARG A 112 37.27 -8.63 8.82
C ARG A 112 36.00 -9.25 8.28
N GLU A 113 35.88 -10.55 8.41
CA GLU A 113 34.61 -11.22 8.18
C GLU A 113 33.61 -10.90 9.29
N GLY A 114 32.31 -10.94 8.96
CA GLY A 114 31.27 -10.65 9.94
C GLY A 114 29.89 -10.91 9.44
N ASP A 115 28.97 -10.89 10.39
CA ASP A 115 27.54 -11.04 10.12
C ASP A 115 26.87 -9.68 10.09
N GLU A 116 25.99 -9.50 9.12
CA GLU A 116 25.06 -8.38 9.06
C GLU A 116 23.61 -8.88 9.10
N VAL A 117 22.76 -8.17 9.84
CA VAL A 117 21.31 -8.40 9.84
C VAL A 117 20.66 -7.29 9.05
N VAL A 118 20.29 -7.62 7.82
CA VAL A 118 19.60 -6.71 6.89
C VAL A 118 18.14 -6.67 7.25
N GLN A 119 17.58 -5.48 7.43
CA GLN A 119 16.21 -5.27 7.92
C GLN A 119 15.39 -4.53 6.88
N LEU A 120 14.24 -5.09 6.50
CA LEU A 120 13.27 -4.49 5.59
C LEU A 120 12.11 -3.93 6.38
N TYR A 121 11.89 -2.63 6.23
CA TYR A 121 10.76 -1.91 6.80
C TYR A 121 9.83 -1.42 5.71
N ILE A 122 8.53 -1.38 6.01
CA ILE A 122 7.51 -0.84 5.12
C ILE A 122 6.66 0.17 5.89
N ARG A 123 6.31 1.25 5.21
CA ARG A 123 5.35 2.26 5.63
C ARG A 123 4.25 2.38 4.58
N ASP A 124 3.02 2.38 5.02
CA ASP A 124 1.88 2.85 4.26
C ASP A 124 1.90 4.37 4.25
N VAL A 125 2.00 4.99 3.07
CA VAL A 125 2.20 6.44 2.94
C VAL A 125 0.94 7.21 3.29
N ILE A 126 -0.22 6.71 2.82
CA ILE A 126 -1.55 7.28 3.10
C ILE A 126 -2.50 6.14 3.43
N SER A 127 -3.08 6.15 4.61
CA SER A 127 -4.02 5.14 5.08
C SER A 127 -5.24 5.76 5.76
N SER A 128 -6.37 5.05 5.73
CA SER A 128 -7.64 5.50 6.32
C SER A 128 -7.58 5.69 7.85
N VAL A 129 -6.60 5.06 8.49
CA VAL A 129 -6.34 5.15 9.94
C VAL A 129 -4.85 5.43 10.19
N THR A 130 -4.52 5.99 11.34
CA THR A 130 -3.12 6.23 11.70
C THR A 130 -2.36 4.91 11.85
N THR A 131 -1.43 4.65 10.94
CA THR A 131 -0.53 3.51 10.92
C THR A 131 0.83 3.82 11.53
N TYR A 132 1.70 2.82 11.65
CA TYR A 132 3.05 3.01 12.15
C TYR A 132 3.97 3.63 11.09
N GLU A 133 4.92 4.47 11.54
CA GLU A 133 5.93 5.11 10.68
C GLU A 133 6.81 4.10 9.94
N LYS A 134 7.10 2.98 10.58
CA LYS A 134 7.92 1.89 10.02
C LYS A 134 7.46 0.58 10.64
N ASN A 135 7.24 -0.43 9.81
CA ASN A 135 6.96 -1.78 10.24
C ASN A 135 8.05 -2.71 9.73
N LEU A 136 8.72 -3.46 10.60
CA LEU A 136 9.62 -4.52 10.17
C LEU A 136 8.79 -5.61 9.47
N ARG A 137 9.11 -5.90 8.21
CA ARG A 137 8.41 -6.88 7.38
C ARG A 137 9.30 -8.01 6.88
N GLY A 138 10.60 -7.86 7.07
CA GLY A 138 11.56 -8.91 6.77
C GLY A 138 12.92 -8.61 7.39
N PHE A 139 13.67 -9.63 7.69
CA PHE A 139 15.08 -9.53 8.04
C PHE A 139 15.79 -10.82 7.65
N ASP A 140 17.09 -10.69 7.40
CA ASP A 140 17.94 -11.85 7.15
C ASP A 140 19.34 -11.59 7.71
N ARG A 141 19.96 -12.63 8.28
CA ARG A 141 21.32 -12.60 8.80
C ARG A 141 22.24 -13.28 7.80
N ILE A 142 23.21 -12.54 7.30
CA ILE A 142 24.18 -13.02 6.33
C ILE A 142 25.59 -12.90 6.88
N HIS A 143 26.40 -13.91 6.57
CA HIS A 143 27.85 -13.87 6.83
C HIS A 143 28.59 -13.47 5.57
N LEU A 144 29.53 -12.52 5.68
CA LEU A 144 30.32 -11.99 4.57
C LEU A 144 31.80 -11.93 4.93
N LYS A 145 32.64 -12.48 4.07
CA LYS A 145 34.10 -12.30 4.11
C LYS A 145 34.47 -10.90 3.60
N PRO A 146 35.66 -10.38 3.91
CA PRO A 146 36.19 -9.15 3.32
C PRO A 146 36.03 -9.13 1.79
N GLY A 147 35.43 -8.08 1.24
CA GLY A 147 35.16 -7.93 -0.19
C GLY A 147 34.02 -8.78 -0.74
N GLU A 148 33.41 -9.67 0.04
CA GLU A 148 32.29 -10.48 -0.41
C GLU A 148 31.01 -9.64 -0.53
N THR A 149 30.22 -9.94 -1.55
CA THR A 149 28.89 -9.35 -1.78
C THR A 149 27.85 -10.47 -1.91
N LYS A 150 26.71 -10.30 -1.24
CA LYS A 150 25.55 -11.17 -1.38
C LYS A 150 24.31 -10.36 -1.75
N THR A 151 23.50 -10.94 -2.61
CA THR A 151 22.16 -10.42 -2.91
C THR A 151 21.14 -11.07 -1.98
N LEU A 152 20.33 -10.25 -1.32
CA LEU A 152 19.19 -10.68 -0.53
C LEU A 152 17.90 -10.36 -1.28
N THR A 153 16.88 -11.19 -1.05
CA THR A 153 15.55 -10.98 -1.61
C THR A 153 14.48 -11.21 -0.54
N PHE A 154 13.63 -10.24 -0.35
CA PHE A 154 12.46 -10.29 0.53
C PHE A 154 11.19 -10.35 -0.32
N THR A 155 10.30 -11.28 -0.02
CA THR A 155 8.99 -11.37 -0.66
C THR A 155 7.95 -10.71 0.22
N ILE A 156 7.32 -9.66 -0.29
CA ILE A 156 6.20 -8.99 0.36
C ILE A 156 4.90 -9.49 -0.28
N LYS A 157 4.03 -9.97 0.58
CA LYS A 157 2.69 -10.45 0.25
C LYS A 157 1.63 -9.52 0.86
N PRO A 158 0.38 -9.58 0.41
CA PRO A 158 -0.70 -8.74 0.95
C PRO A 158 -0.83 -8.82 2.48
N GLU A 159 -0.62 -10.01 3.07
CA GLU A 159 -0.68 -10.17 4.52
C GLU A 159 0.31 -9.29 5.31
N HIS A 160 1.44 -8.90 4.69
CA HIS A 160 2.44 -8.02 5.29
C HIS A 160 2.02 -6.54 5.27
N LEU A 161 1.00 -6.19 4.48
CA LEU A 161 0.55 -4.81 4.28
C LEU A 161 -0.77 -4.52 5.01
N LYS A 162 -1.41 -5.54 5.61
CA LYS A 162 -2.70 -5.38 6.29
C LYS A 162 -2.62 -4.38 7.44
N LEU A 163 -3.62 -3.51 7.49
CA LEU A 163 -3.98 -2.67 8.61
C LEU A 163 -5.35 -3.08 9.18
N VAL A 164 -5.70 -2.56 10.35
CA VAL A 164 -7.06 -2.65 10.89
C VAL A 164 -7.73 -1.32 10.66
N ASN A 165 -8.78 -1.29 9.83
CA ASN A 165 -9.52 -0.09 9.47
C ASN A 165 -10.45 0.38 10.61
N LYS A 166 -11.22 1.45 10.37
CA LYS A 166 -12.20 1.99 11.34
C LYS A 166 -13.33 1.02 11.68
N ASP A 167 -13.61 0.04 10.83
CA ASP A 167 -14.67 -0.96 10.99
C ASP A 167 -14.13 -2.25 11.66
N PHE A 168 -12.89 -2.21 12.19
CA PHE A 168 -12.16 -3.32 12.81
C PHE A 168 -11.86 -4.50 11.89
N GLU A 169 -11.83 -4.28 10.59
CA GLU A 169 -11.48 -5.29 9.60
C GLU A 169 -9.99 -5.23 9.26
N LYS A 170 -9.39 -6.41 9.00
CA LYS A 170 -8.01 -6.51 8.51
C LYS A 170 -7.99 -6.43 7.00
N VAL A 171 -7.63 -5.27 6.48
CA VAL A 171 -7.64 -4.96 5.04
C VAL A 171 -6.26 -4.53 4.55
N VAL A 172 -6.02 -4.67 3.26
CA VAL A 172 -4.95 -3.97 2.54
C VAL A 172 -5.61 -2.84 1.78
N GLU A 173 -5.16 -1.63 2.01
CA GLU A 173 -5.66 -0.48 1.26
C GLU A 173 -4.79 -0.24 0.02
N PRO A 174 -5.40 0.05 -1.13
CA PRO A 174 -4.67 0.50 -2.31
C PRO A 174 -3.95 1.83 -2.02
N GLY A 175 -2.74 1.97 -2.53
CA GLY A 175 -1.95 3.16 -2.27
C GLY A 175 -0.46 2.93 -2.43
N GLU A 176 0.31 3.96 -2.11
CA GLU A 176 1.77 3.93 -2.15
C GLU A 176 2.34 3.39 -0.84
N PHE A 177 3.32 2.50 -0.95
CA PHE A 177 4.07 1.93 0.16
C PHE A 177 5.55 2.27 0.02
N LYS A 178 6.11 2.87 1.07
CA LYS A 178 7.54 3.16 1.15
C LYS A 178 8.30 1.94 1.66
N ILE A 179 9.36 1.59 0.95
CA ILE A 179 10.33 0.55 1.30
C ILE A 179 11.54 1.22 1.92
N MET A 180 12.03 0.65 3.01
CA MET A 180 13.24 1.10 3.69
C MET A 180 14.07 -0.12 4.06
N ILE A 181 15.29 -0.22 3.56
CA ILE A 181 16.25 -1.29 3.92
C ILE A 181 17.40 -0.68 4.68
N GLY A 182 17.72 -1.25 5.82
CA GLY A 182 18.77 -0.70 6.66
C GLY A 182 19.36 -1.70 7.67
N ALA A 183 20.32 -1.21 8.43
CA ALA A 183 20.98 -1.93 9.52
C ALA A 183 20.25 -1.78 10.87
N SER A 184 19.34 -0.81 10.96
CA SER A 184 18.42 -0.59 12.09
C SER A 184 17.22 0.25 11.64
N SER A 185 16.24 0.46 12.51
CA SER A 185 15.09 1.33 12.23
C SER A 185 15.46 2.79 11.98
N GLU A 186 16.62 3.24 12.41
CA GLU A 186 17.12 4.62 12.21
C GLU A 186 18.34 4.69 11.27
N ASP A 187 18.99 3.56 10.97
CA ASP A 187 20.05 3.46 9.98
C ASP A 187 19.49 2.86 8.68
N ILE A 188 18.68 3.65 7.98
CA ILE A 188 18.13 3.31 6.67
C ILE A 188 19.15 3.67 5.60
N ARG A 189 19.45 2.74 4.71
CA ARG A 189 20.49 2.87 3.68
C ARG A 189 19.96 2.83 2.25
N LEU A 190 18.83 2.18 2.04
CA LEU A 190 18.16 2.14 0.74
C LEU A 190 16.68 2.44 0.94
N GLU A 191 16.12 3.22 0.03
CA GLU A 191 14.69 3.56 0.01
C GLU A 191 14.12 3.37 -1.38
N GLY A 192 12.85 2.98 -1.44
CA GLY A 192 12.09 2.83 -2.66
C GLY A 192 10.60 2.90 -2.38
N VAL A 193 9.81 2.84 -3.42
CA VAL A 193 8.35 2.84 -3.33
C VAL A 193 7.77 1.80 -4.29
N PHE A 194 6.62 1.26 -3.93
CA PHE A 194 5.75 0.51 -4.83
C PHE A 194 4.31 0.87 -4.52
N SER A 195 3.42 0.59 -5.46
CA SER A 195 2.00 0.83 -5.29
C SER A 195 1.23 -0.48 -5.18
N VAL A 196 0.29 -0.54 -4.25
CA VAL A 196 -0.74 -1.58 -4.23
C VAL A 196 -1.95 -1.03 -4.98
N ILE A 197 -2.39 -1.80 -5.95
CA ILE A 197 -3.57 -1.48 -6.75
C ILE A 197 -4.63 -2.54 -6.49
N ASP A 198 -5.87 -2.08 -6.37
CA ASP A 198 -7.00 -3.00 -6.39
C ASP A 198 -7.21 -3.47 -7.84
N THR A 199 -7.22 -4.78 -8.08
CA THR A 199 -7.47 -5.34 -9.42
C THR A 199 -8.87 -5.02 -9.94
N LEU A 200 -9.78 -4.68 -9.06
CA LEU A 200 -11.06 -4.11 -9.44
C LEU A 200 -10.94 -2.68 -10.00
N GLN A 201 -9.73 -2.12 -9.94
CA GLN A 201 -9.41 -0.75 -10.32
C GLN A 201 -8.21 -0.62 -11.27
N THR A 202 -7.74 -1.67 -11.96
CA THR A 202 -6.58 -1.53 -12.84
C THR A 202 -6.93 -1.17 -14.25
N GLN A 203 -6.65 0.10 -14.57
CA GLN A 203 -6.14 0.46 -15.90
C GLN A 203 -4.91 1.37 -15.80
N PRO A 204 -3.99 1.31 -16.80
CA PRO A 204 -2.78 2.09 -16.78
C PRO A 204 -3.09 3.58 -16.80
N ALA A 205 -2.31 4.34 -16.02
CA ALA A 205 -2.36 5.79 -16.00
C ALA A 205 -2.05 6.35 -17.40
N GLY A 206 -3.09 6.53 -18.19
CA GLY A 206 -3.11 7.29 -19.42
C GLY A 206 -4.02 8.46 -19.24
N SER A 207 -3.42 9.66 -19.15
CA SER A 207 -4.06 10.98 -19.24
C SER A 207 -5.33 11.24 -18.39
N GLY A 208 -5.15 11.82 -17.23
CA GLY A 208 -5.94 12.95 -16.72
C GLY A 208 -7.47 12.87 -16.68
N THR A 209 -8.07 11.69 -16.40
CA THR A 209 -9.48 11.60 -16.07
C THR A 209 -9.67 10.93 -14.72
N ALA A 210 -10.47 11.55 -13.88
CA ALA A 210 -10.77 11.05 -12.54
C ALA A 210 -11.44 9.66 -12.64
N ARG A 211 -11.09 8.78 -11.74
CA ARG A 211 -11.40 7.36 -11.79
C ARG A 211 -12.85 7.09 -11.40
N LEU A 212 -13.60 6.43 -12.26
CA LEU A 212 -14.96 6.01 -11.99
C LEU A 212 -14.97 4.78 -11.05
N VAL A 213 -15.71 4.84 -9.96
CA VAL A 213 -15.99 3.70 -9.07
C VAL A 213 -17.26 3.01 -9.57
N VAL A 214 -17.21 1.68 -9.69
CA VAL A 214 -18.35 0.91 -10.21
C VAL A 214 -18.83 -0.14 -9.20
N GLU A 215 -20.13 -0.23 -9.03
CA GLU A 215 -20.80 -1.21 -8.18
C GLU A 215 -21.92 -1.90 -8.96
N THR A 216 -22.21 -3.16 -8.65
CA THR A 216 -23.33 -3.90 -9.24
C THR A 216 -24.22 -4.51 -8.15
N ASP A 217 -25.51 -4.64 -8.48
CA ASP A 217 -26.49 -5.37 -7.68
C ASP A 217 -27.24 -6.40 -8.57
N PRO A 218 -27.07 -7.69 -8.32
CA PRO A 218 -26.15 -8.30 -7.33
C PRO A 218 -24.69 -8.05 -7.64
N ALA A 219 -23.84 -8.07 -6.59
CA ALA A 219 -22.40 -7.83 -6.72
C ALA A 219 -21.73 -8.80 -7.71
N SER A 220 -20.84 -8.28 -8.54
CA SER A 220 -20.15 -9.02 -9.59
C SER A 220 -18.67 -8.63 -9.65
N ASP A 221 -17.80 -9.63 -9.71
CA ASP A 221 -16.35 -9.43 -9.85
C ASP A 221 -15.97 -8.85 -11.24
N ASP A 222 -16.88 -8.89 -12.21
CA ASP A 222 -16.69 -8.39 -13.58
C ASP A 222 -17.17 -6.96 -13.79
N ALA A 223 -17.65 -6.29 -12.74
CA ALA A 223 -18.22 -4.93 -12.82
C ALA A 223 -17.25 -3.90 -13.45
N TYR A 224 -15.94 -4.03 -13.15
CA TYR A 224 -14.89 -3.15 -13.65
C TYR A 224 -14.82 -3.11 -15.19
N LYS A 225 -15.21 -4.19 -15.88
CA LYS A 225 -15.20 -4.29 -17.34
C LYS A 225 -16.11 -3.29 -18.03
N ALA A 226 -17.02 -2.67 -17.29
CA ALA A 226 -17.88 -1.62 -17.81
C ALA A 226 -17.27 -0.21 -17.72
N VAL A 227 -16.07 -0.07 -17.17
CA VAL A 227 -15.36 1.21 -16.99
C VAL A 227 -13.83 1.06 -17.17
N ASP A 228 -13.41 0.03 -17.88
CA ASP A 228 -11.98 -0.30 -18.08
C ASP A 228 -11.37 0.31 -19.35
N HIS A 229 -12.16 1.11 -20.09
CA HIS A 229 -11.82 1.73 -21.37
C HIS A 229 -11.50 0.72 -22.49
N ASP A 230 -11.91 -0.54 -22.31
CA ASP A 230 -11.80 -1.59 -23.32
C ASP A 230 -13.18 -2.09 -23.74
N ILE A 231 -13.69 -1.61 -24.84
CA ILE A 231 -14.99 -2.01 -25.38
C ILE A 231 -15.08 -3.48 -25.81
N SER A 232 -13.96 -4.20 -25.81
CA SER A 232 -13.92 -5.64 -26.10
C SER A 232 -14.19 -6.50 -24.86
N THR A 233 -14.05 -5.95 -23.67
CA THR A 233 -14.48 -6.55 -22.41
C THR A 233 -15.89 -6.09 -22.04
N TYR A 234 -16.60 -6.82 -21.19
CA TYR A 234 -17.96 -6.42 -20.81
C TYR A 234 -18.41 -7.05 -19.50
N TRP A 235 -19.23 -6.30 -18.77
CA TRP A 235 -20.06 -6.83 -17.69
C TRP A 235 -21.37 -7.38 -18.25
N SER A 236 -21.83 -8.54 -17.77
CA SER A 236 -23.06 -9.19 -18.21
C SER A 236 -24.15 -9.07 -17.15
N ALA A 237 -25.25 -8.42 -17.50
CA ALA A 237 -26.42 -8.30 -16.63
C ALA A 237 -27.10 -9.65 -16.43
N THR A 238 -27.41 -9.98 -15.18
CA THR A 238 -28.35 -11.04 -14.81
C THR A 238 -29.78 -10.47 -14.71
N LYS A 239 -30.78 -11.33 -14.47
CA LYS A 239 -32.16 -10.85 -14.27
C LYS A 239 -32.20 -9.89 -13.07
N LYS A 240 -32.82 -8.72 -13.27
CA LYS A 240 -32.98 -7.66 -12.25
C LYS A 240 -31.68 -7.18 -11.65
N SER A 241 -30.68 -6.98 -12.49
CA SER A 241 -29.40 -6.44 -12.06
C SER A 241 -29.26 -4.95 -12.37
N SER A 242 -28.35 -4.30 -11.69
CA SER A 242 -27.96 -2.92 -11.98
C SER A 242 -26.44 -2.77 -11.92
N ILE A 243 -25.94 -1.76 -12.66
CA ILE A 243 -24.57 -1.29 -12.56
C ILE A 243 -24.61 0.21 -12.23
N THR A 244 -23.89 0.62 -11.21
CA THR A 244 -23.79 2.01 -10.75
C THR A 244 -22.35 2.47 -10.87
N VAL A 245 -22.16 3.64 -11.48
CA VAL A 245 -20.87 4.31 -11.63
C VAL A 245 -20.90 5.59 -10.83
N SER A 246 -19.99 5.75 -9.87
CA SER A 246 -19.85 6.98 -9.10
C SER A 246 -18.98 7.98 -9.84
N VAL A 247 -19.46 9.21 -9.93
CA VAL A 247 -18.82 10.32 -10.63
C VAL A 247 -18.04 11.15 -9.63
N PRO A 248 -16.73 11.35 -9.84
CA PRO A 248 -15.93 12.22 -8.97
C PRO A 248 -16.47 13.64 -8.91
N ALA A 249 -16.42 14.25 -7.72
CA ALA A 249 -16.98 15.58 -7.46
C ALA A 249 -16.37 16.71 -8.32
N GLU A 250 -15.21 16.47 -8.89
CA GLU A 250 -14.47 17.42 -9.74
C GLU A 250 -14.89 17.35 -11.21
N GLU A 251 -15.63 16.32 -11.62
CA GLU A 251 -16.09 16.14 -12.99
C GLU A 251 -17.49 16.69 -13.19
N ARG A 252 -17.64 17.44 -14.29
CA ARG A 252 -18.97 17.88 -14.73
C ARG A 252 -19.51 16.87 -15.73
N THR A 253 -20.50 16.10 -15.30
CA THR A 253 -21.19 15.16 -16.19
C THR A 253 -22.06 15.93 -17.17
N ASN A 254 -21.66 15.97 -18.44
CA ASN A 254 -22.45 16.57 -19.52
C ASN A 254 -23.16 15.51 -20.37
N VAL A 255 -22.51 14.38 -20.61
CA VAL A 255 -23.02 13.27 -21.40
C VAL A 255 -22.64 11.95 -20.76
N VAL A 256 -23.61 11.05 -20.65
CA VAL A 256 -23.36 9.64 -20.32
C VAL A 256 -23.34 8.86 -21.63
N VAL A 257 -22.27 8.13 -21.89
CA VAL A 257 -22.12 7.25 -23.05
C VAL A 257 -22.05 5.81 -22.57
N ILE A 258 -22.86 4.94 -23.15
CA ILE A 258 -22.88 3.51 -22.85
C ILE A 258 -22.60 2.75 -24.14
N HIS A 259 -21.51 1.99 -24.17
CA HIS A 259 -21.23 1.02 -25.22
C HIS A 259 -21.74 -0.35 -24.78
N TRP A 260 -22.63 -0.93 -25.58
CA TRP A 260 -23.18 -2.25 -25.29
C TRP A 260 -22.24 -3.34 -25.78
N GLY A 261 -22.07 -4.40 -24.98
CA GLY A 261 -21.28 -5.56 -25.36
C GLY A 261 -21.96 -6.41 -26.46
N PRO A 262 -21.20 -7.27 -27.17
CA PRO A 262 -21.64 -7.98 -28.36
C PRO A 262 -22.80 -8.97 -28.14
N GLY A 263 -23.02 -9.42 -26.88
CA GLY A 263 -24.12 -10.30 -26.50
C GLY A 263 -25.39 -9.59 -26.11
N THR A 264 -25.45 -8.26 -26.23
CA THR A 264 -26.67 -7.49 -25.89
C THR A 264 -27.75 -7.70 -26.92
N SER A 265 -28.94 -8.09 -26.48
CA SER A 265 -30.08 -8.29 -27.37
C SER A 265 -30.69 -6.93 -27.77
N LYS A 266 -30.81 -6.69 -29.08
CA LYS A 266 -31.60 -5.54 -29.56
C LYS A 266 -33.04 -5.65 -29.05
N GLY A 267 -33.57 -4.54 -28.53
CA GLY A 267 -34.89 -4.50 -27.88
C GLY A 267 -34.87 -4.83 -26.38
N ALA A 268 -33.71 -5.16 -25.78
CA ALA A 268 -33.62 -5.36 -24.34
C ALA A 268 -33.93 -4.05 -23.58
N PRO A 269 -34.83 -4.09 -22.58
CA PRO A 269 -35.18 -2.91 -21.83
C PRO A 269 -34.10 -2.51 -20.84
N PHE A 270 -33.84 -1.21 -20.66
CA PHE A 270 -33.02 -0.65 -19.62
C PHE A 270 -33.56 0.68 -19.12
N THR A 271 -33.12 1.08 -17.90
CA THR A 271 -33.45 2.40 -17.35
C THR A 271 -32.14 3.05 -16.90
N LEU A 272 -31.93 4.30 -17.34
CA LEU A 272 -30.84 5.13 -16.84
C LEU A 272 -31.38 5.99 -15.70
N GLN A 273 -30.65 5.96 -14.59
CA GLN A 273 -30.95 6.73 -13.39
C GLN A 273 -29.73 7.61 -13.03
N LEU A 274 -30.02 8.78 -12.48
CA LEU A 274 -28.99 9.69 -11.94
C LEU A 274 -29.26 10.00 -10.48
N SER A 275 -28.20 10.15 -9.70
CA SER A 275 -28.24 10.63 -8.31
C SER A 275 -27.36 11.89 -8.16
N SER A 276 -27.78 12.80 -7.29
CA SER A 276 -27.00 13.98 -6.90
C SER A 276 -26.53 13.89 -5.44
N GLY A 277 -26.38 12.66 -4.92
CA GLY A 277 -26.00 12.34 -3.55
C GLY A 277 -27.16 11.89 -2.68
N GLY A 278 -26.85 11.29 -1.54
CA GLY A 278 -27.85 10.79 -0.58
C GLY A 278 -28.54 9.49 -0.96
N GLY A 279 -28.07 8.77 -1.99
CA GLY A 279 -28.57 7.45 -2.37
C GLY A 279 -29.92 7.43 -3.06
N GLN A 280 -30.52 8.60 -3.37
CA GLN A 280 -31.78 8.69 -4.12
C GLN A 280 -31.48 8.77 -5.62
N PHE A 281 -32.02 7.82 -6.37
CA PHE A 281 -31.91 7.76 -7.83
C PHE A 281 -33.24 8.21 -8.50
N LEU A 282 -33.08 8.95 -9.59
CA LEU A 282 -34.19 9.42 -10.41
C LEU A 282 -34.07 8.84 -11.82
N ASP A 283 -35.14 8.27 -12.32
CA ASP A 283 -35.22 7.79 -13.69
C ASP A 283 -35.15 8.99 -14.65
N VAL A 284 -34.13 9.00 -15.51
CA VAL A 284 -33.97 10.04 -16.54
C VAL A 284 -34.25 9.53 -17.94
N TYR A 285 -34.13 8.22 -18.12
CA TYR A 285 -34.49 7.56 -19.37
C TYR A 285 -34.92 6.12 -19.10
N SER A 286 -35.98 5.70 -19.77
CA SER A 286 -36.42 4.28 -19.85
C SER A 286 -36.71 3.94 -21.29
N GLY A 287 -36.05 2.91 -21.80
CA GLY A 287 -36.15 2.52 -23.20
C GLY A 287 -35.61 1.14 -23.49
N LYS A 288 -35.26 0.93 -24.73
CA LYS A 288 -34.72 -0.34 -25.23
C LYS A 288 -33.42 -0.09 -25.96
N VAL A 289 -32.52 -1.07 -25.93
CA VAL A 289 -31.27 -1.04 -26.71
C VAL A 289 -31.63 -1.11 -28.19
N THR A 290 -31.27 -0.09 -28.98
CA THR A 290 -31.46 -0.01 -30.42
C THR A 290 -30.15 -0.10 -31.19
N ASP A 291 -29.13 0.53 -30.67
CA ASP A 291 -27.80 0.69 -31.30
C ASP A 291 -26.70 0.15 -30.37
N ASP A 292 -25.51 0.01 -30.91
CA ASP A 292 -24.37 -0.49 -30.13
C ASP A 292 -23.82 0.54 -29.11
N THR A 293 -24.28 1.81 -29.26
CA THR A 293 -23.91 2.89 -28.35
C THR A 293 -25.17 3.72 -28.01
N PHE A 294 -25.32 4.02 -26.73
CA PHE A 294 -26.36 4.91 -26.23
C PHE A 294 -25.70 6.17 -25.66
N LYS A 295 -26.19 7.35 -26.04
CA LYS A 295 -25.71 8.65 -25.51
C LYS A 295 -26.89 9.42 -24.89
N TRP A 296 -26.66 9.91 -23.66
CA TRP A 296 -27.63 10.70 -22.94
C TRP A 296 -27.04 12.01 -22.47
N LYS A 297 -27.59 13.14 -22.88
CA LYS A 297 -27.17 14.46 -22.43
C LYS A 297 -27.75 14.74 -21.04
N VAL A 298 -26.86 15.00 -20.10
CA VAL A 298 -27.21 15.29 -18.70
C VAL A 298 -27.59 16.77 -18.60
N ASN A 299 -28.81 17.04 -18.22
CA ASN A 299 -29.34 18.41 -18.05
C ASN A 299 -29.35 18.79 -16.53
N ARG A 300 -28.48 18.26 -15.73
CA ARG A 300 -28.43 18.50 -14.28
C ARG A 300 -26.96 18.74 -13.85
N SER A 301 -26.78 19.64 -12.88
CA SER A 301 -25.49 19.81 -12.19
C SER A 301 -25.43 18.95 -10.94
N GLY A 302 -24.20 18.57 -10.53
CA GLY A 302 -23.96 17.84 -9.29
C GLY A 302 -24.42 16.38 -9.31
N VAL A 303 -24.31 15.71 -10.45
CA VAL A 303 -24.51 14.26 -10.54
C VAL A 303 -23.35 13.58 -9.83
N SER A 304 -23.68 12.75 -8.85
CA SER A 304 -22.71 11.94 -8.09
C SER A 304 -22.67 10.50 -8.55
N ASP A 305 -23.79 9.98 -9.10
CA ASP A 305 -23.87 8.59 -9.53
C ASP A 305 -24.74 8.42 -10.76
N VAL A 306 -24.33 7.51 -11.63
CA VAL A 306 -25.05 7.06 -12.81
C VAL A 306 -25.36 5.58 -12.64
N ARG A 307 -26.62 5.17 -12.74
CA ARG A 307 -27.05 3.78 -12.61
C ARG A 307 -27.78 3.32 -13.85
N ILE A 308 -27.46 2.12 -14.31
CA ILE A 308 -28.18 1.41 -15.36
C ILE A 308 -28.91 0.24 -14.72
N LEU A 309 -30.25 0.24 -14.80
CA LEU A 309 -31.07 -0.89 -14.40
C LEU A 309 -31.36 -1.79 -15.61
N CYS A 310 -31.09 -3.09 -15.41
CA CYS A 310 -31.31 -4.14 -16.40
C CYS A 310 -32.38 -5.11 -15.88
N PRO A 311 -33.65 -4.88 -16.15
CA PRO A 311 -34.76 -5.71 -15.62
C PRO A 311 -34.77 -7.13 -16.20
N SER A 312 -34.19 -7.35 -17.37
CA SER A 312 -34.00 -8.66 -18.01
C SER A 312 -32.53 -8.94 -18.24
N GLY A 313 -32.07 -10.17 -17.96
CA GLY A 313 -30.71 -10.59 -18.33
C GLY A 313 -30.58 -10.60 -19.85
N ASN A 314 -29.81 -10.18 -20.61
CA ASN A 314 -29.52 -10.10 -22.04
C ASN A 314 -28.95 -8.74 -22.43
N ILE A 315 -28.33 -8.08 -21.44
CA ILE A 315 -27.57 -6.84 -21.63
C ILE A 315 -26.13 -7.10 -21.19
N GLN A 316 -25.21 -6.70 -22.04
CA GLN A 316 -23.80 -6.61 -21.73
C GLN A 316 -23.39 -5.13 -21.84
N VAL A 317 -22.70 -4.63 -20.83
CA VAL A 317 -22.17 -3.27 -20.83
C VAL A 317 -20.66 -3.38 -21.08
N GLY A 318 -20.22 -2.92 -22.23
CA GLY A 318 -18.81 -2.92 -22.63
C GLY A 318 -18.08 -1.72 -22.04
N GLU A 319 -18.72 -0.52 -22.03
CA GLU A 319 -18.07 0.66 -21.47
C GLU A 319 -19.14 1.70 -21.07
N ILE A 320 -18.92 2.32 -19.91
CA ILE A 320 -19.65 3.52 -19.48
C ILE A 320 -18.63 4.64 -19.36
N SER A 321 -18.77 5.67 -20.16
CA SER A 321 -17.95 6.88 -20.05
C SER A 321 -18.81 8.10 -19.75
N ILE A 322 -18.19 9.06 -19.08
CA ILE A 322 -18.81 10.31 -18.65
C ILE A 322 -17.99 11.43 -19.28
N GLU A 323 -18.64 12.18 -20.19
CA GLU A 323 -18.05 13.27 -20.97
C GLU A 323 -18.57 14.65 -20.52
#